data_0f4f33d8b4623c4dda4d81bf5143c6af
#
_entry.id   0f4f33d8b4623c4dda4d81bf5143c6af
#
_cell.length_a   1.000
_cell.length_b   1.000
_cell.length_c   1.000
_cell.angle_alpha   90.00
_cell.angle_beta   90.00
_cell.angle_gamma   90.00
#
_symmetry.space_group_name_H-M   'P 1'
#
loop_
_entity.id
_entity.type
_entity.pdbx_description
1 polymer ?
#
loop_
_entity_poly.entity_id
_entity_poly.type
_entity_poly.pdbx_seq_one_letter_code
_entity_poly.pdbx_strand_id
1 'polypeptide(L)'
;MSNEEQNGFFAKPVLGDVFSLFLGEDKFRPAMHKPFEINGKVYATDAYTLVRTDKANIDFVLDNEHTPPNCEGVIPEVNTSLILSVTKEMLEPLKTADEYEFAGKDIECETCEGSGQVEWEFEHYTRDFDCPVCDGSGWSEKKRGRKTGGKTFGKCVVNIKGAYFYVDKFYKLIKVRDILGGEIELISYSKPTSGVLFKVGVCEILLMPAMYGGASDWDGVLNIA
;
A
#
# COMPACT_ATOMS: atom_id res chain seq x y z
N MET A 1 10.63 -12.89 53.33
CA MET A 1 10.84 -13.50 52.01
C MET A 1 9.91 -12.71 51.07
N SER A 2 10.47 -11.70 50.43
CA SER A 2 9.78 -10.73 49.60
C SER A 2 9.75 -11.23 48.14
N ASN A 3 8.52 -11.43 47.63
CA ASN A 3 8.29 -11.64 46.19
C ASN A 3 8.57 -10.32 45.45
N GLU A 4 9.66 -10.28 44.76
CA GLU A 4 9.88 -9.26 43.70
C GLU A 4 9.02 -9.64 42.50
N GLU A 5 7.94 -8.89 42.32
CA GLU A 5 7.17 -8.87 41.07
C GLU A 5 8.08 -8.23 40.00
N GLN A 6 8.56 -9.06 39.07
CA GLN A 6 9.20 -8.60 37.85
C GLN A 6 8.12 -7.95 36.97
N ASN A 7 7.90 -6.64 37.13
CA ASN A 7 7.18 -5.82 36.18
C ASN A 7 8.03 -5.70 34.90
N GLY A 8 7.84 -6.62 33.97
CA GLY A 8 8.33 -6.50 32.61
C GLY A 8 7.69 -5.26 31.96
N PHE A 9 8.47 -4.22 31.78
CA PHE A 9 8.12 -3.01 31.03
C PHE A 9 8.03 -3.43 29.56
N PHE A 10 6.90 -4.01 29.12
CA PHE A 10 6.60 -4.12 27.70
C PHE A 10 6.28 -2.72 27.21
N ALA A 11 7.21 -2.11 26.48
CA ALA A 11 6.94 -0.89 25.73
C ALA A 11 5.68 -1.14 24.86
N LYS A 12 4.65 -0.30 25.00
CA LYS A 12 3.46 -0.38 24.14
C LYS A 12 3.93 -0.36 22.69
N PRO A 13 3.40 -1.21 21.81
CA PRO A 13 3.77 -1.21 20.40
C PRO A 13 3.53 0.18 19.82
N VAL A 14 4.50 0.69 19.06
CA VAL A 14 4.46 2.02 18.45
C VAL A 14 3.52 1.94 17.24
N LEU A 15 2.21 1.92 17.50
CA LEU A 15 1.17 1.80 16.45
C LEU A 15 1.18 3.01 15.52
N GLY A 16 1.62 4.18 15.97
CA GLY A 16 1.82 5.34 15.12
C GLY A 16 2.74 5.07 13.94
N ASP A 17 3.87 4.39 14.18
CA ASP A 17 4.82 4.01 13.11
C ASP A 17 4.20 2.99 12.15
N VAL A 18 3.42 2.04 12.67
CA VAL A 18 2.69 1.06 11.84
C VAL A 18 1.71 1.78 10.92
N PHE A 19 0.88 2.66 11.47
CA PHE A 19 -0.15 3.37 10.71
C PHE A 19 0.45 4.30 9.66
N SER A 20 1.60 4.94 9.95
CA SER A 20 2.31 5.80 9.00
C SER A 20 2.71 5.08 7.71
N LEU A 21 2.94 3.77 7.74
CA LEU A 21 3.26 2.96 6.55
C LEU A 21 2.10 2.86 5.55
N PHE A 22 0.88 3.13 6.00
CA PHE A 22 -0.34 2.95 5.21
C PHE A 22 -1.03 4.26 4.84
N LEU A 23 -0.48 5.41 5.19
CA LEU A 23 -1.03 6.70 4.81
C LEU A 23 -0.83 6.97 3.32
N GLY A 24 -1.82 7.57 2.70
CA GLY A 24 -1.74 8.09 1.34
C GLY A 24 -1.12 9.49 1.32
N GLU A 25 -0.51 9.86 0.18
CA GLU A 25 0.06 11.19 -0.06
C GLU A 25 -0.68 11.94 -1.18
N ASP A 26 -1.77 11.35 -1.70
CA ASP A 26 -2.54 11.91 -2.81
C ASP A 26 -3.25 13.21 -2.38
N LYS A 27 -2.84 14.34 -2.96
CA LYS A 27 -3.42 15.67 -2.68
C LYS A 27 -4.94 15.78 -2.90
N PHE A 28 -5.50 14.90 -3.74
CA PHE A 28 -6.94 14.86 -4.02
C PHE A 28 -7.72 14.00 -3.03
N ARG A 29 -7.03 13.31 -2.12
CA ARG A 29 -7.63 12.42 -1.11
C ARG A 29 -7.11 12.73 0.29
N PRO A 30 -7.32 13.95 0.80
CA PRO A 30 -6.77 14.39 2.09
C PRO A 30 -7.22 13.52 3.27
N ALA A 31 -8.40 12.89 3.18
CA ALA A 31 -8.90 11.96 4.19
C ALA A 31 -8.01 10.71 4.40
N MET A 32 -7.03 10.45 3.51
CA MET A 32 -6.07 9.34 3.63
C MET A 32 -4.72 9.79 4.20
N HIS A 33 -4.53 11.08 4.48
CA HIS A 33 -3.25 11.61 4.99
C HIS A 33 -3.06 11.37 6.49
N LYS A 34 -4.13 11.03 7.21
CA LYS A 34 -4.11 10.76 8.65
C LYS A 34 -4.96 9.53 8.96
N PRO A 35 -4.68 8.82 10.06
CA PRO A 35 -5.56 7.75 10.52
C PRO A 35 -6.94 8.30 10.93
N PHE A 36 -7.99 7.54 10.67
CA PHE A 36 -9.37 7.91 10.96
C PHE A 36 -10.13 6.76 11.64
N GLU A 37 -11.25 7.07 12.27
CA GLU A 37 -12.08 6.12 12.99
C GLU A 37 -13.39 5.83 12.26
N ILE A 38 -13.77 4.55 12.24
CA ILE A 38 -15.10 4.07 11.82
C ILE A 38 -15.53 2.99 12.80
N ASN A 39 -16.70 3.14 13.44
CA ASN A 39 -17.36 2.13 14.28
C ASN A 39 -16.42 1.51 15.35
N GLY A 40 -15.61 2.33 16.04
CA GLY A 40 -14.72 1.88 17.11
C GLY A 40 -13.43 1.19 16.64
N LYS A 41 -13.18 1.17 15.35
CA LYS A 41 -11.91 0.75 14.75
C LYS A 41 -11.20 1.94 14.11
N VAL A 42 -9.86 1.94 14.18
CA VAL A 42 -9.02 2.94 13.55
C VAL A 42 -8.39 2.38 12.30
N TYR A 43 -8.37 3.17 11.25
CA TYR A 43 -7.92 2.81 9.90
C TYR A 43 -6.84 3.77 9.40
N ALA A 44 -5.95 3.27 8.56
CA ALA A 44 -5.14 4.05 7.64
C ALA A 44 -5.07 3.33 6.29
N THR A 45 -5.09 4.08 5.18
CA THR A 45 -5.07 3.50 3.83
C THR A 45 -4.41 4.44 2.82
N ASP A 46 -3.76 3.84 1.82
CA ASP A 46 -3.24 4.51 0.61
C ASP A 46 -4.06 4.14 -0.65
N ALA A 47 -5.28 3.60 -0.46
CA ALA A 47 -6.18 3.03 -1.47
C ALA A 47 -5.78 1.65 -2.01
N TYR A 48 -4.54 1.21 -1.86
CA TYR A 48 -4.05 -0.11 -2.28
C TYR A 48 -3.79 -1.05 -1.11
N THR A 49 -3.47 -0.47 0.03
CA THR A 49 -3.23 -1.17 1.28
C THR A 49 -4.02 -0.49 2.39
N LEU A 50 -4.43 -1.26 3.39
CA LEU A 50 -5.15 -0.74 4.54
C LEU A 50 -4.69 -1.47 5.80
N VAL A 51 -4.55 -0.73 6.89
CA VAL A 51 -4.37 -1.28 8.23
C VAL A 51 -5.54 -0.85 9.12
N ARG A 52 -5.99 -1.75 9.98
CA ARG A 52 -6.96 -1.42 11.03
C ARG A 52 -6.64 -2.13 12.34
N THR A 53 -7.08 -1.52 13.45
CA THR A 53 -7.07 -2.10 14.80
C THR A 53 -8.24 -1.55 15.61
N ASP A 54 -8.50 -2.11 16.78
CA ASP A 54 -9.49 -1.56 17.71
C ASP A 54 -9.01 -0.22 18.28
N LYS A 55 -9.92 0.75 18.43
CA LYS A 55 -9.61 2.09 18.97
C LYS A 55 -8.93 2.04 20.35
N ALA A 56 -9.26 1.05 21.16
CA ALA A 56 -8.66 0.87 22.49
C ALA A 56 -7.13 0.68 22.46
N ASN A 57 -6.58 0.29 21.32
CA ASN A 57 -5.14 0.11 21.12
C ASN A 57 -4.41 1.41 20.72
N ILE A 58 -5.13 2.50 20.43
CA ILE A 58 -4.60 3.73 19.83
C ILE A 58 -4.43 4.82 20.89
N ASP A 59 -3.27 5.51 20.84
CA ASP A 59 -2.91 6.62 21.72
C ASP A 59 -2.48 7.89 20.94
N PHE A 60 -2.66 7.92 19.62
CA PHE A 60 -2.32 9.08 18.78
C PHE A 60 -3.57 9.78 18.22
N VAL A 61 -3.36 10.97 17.64
CA VAL A 61 -4.42 11.84 17.11
C VAL A 61 -4.98 11.31 15.78
N LEU A 62 -6.30 11.27 15.69
CA LEU A 62 -7.04 10.85 14.49
C LEU A 62 -7.48 12.05 13.65
N ASP A 63 -7.76 11.83 12.37
CA ASP A 63 -8.42 12.82 11.53
C ASP A 63 -9.90 12.93 11.90
N ASN A 64 -10.32 14.15 12.22
CA ASN A 64 -11.72 14.50 12.50
C ASN A 64 -12.23 15.59 11.55
N GLU A 65 -11.41 15.99 10.56
CA GLU A 65 -11.73 17.10 9.65
C GLU A 65 -12.38 16.63 8.35
N HIS A 66 -12.07 15.40 7.94
CA HIS A 66 -12.52 14.85 6.66
C HIS A 66 -13.50 13.70 6.84
N THR A 67 -14.40 13.53 5.89
CA THR A 67 -15.27 12.35 5.84
C THR A 67 -14.42 11.11 5.51
N PRO A 68 -14.42 10.09 6.37
CA PRO A 68 -13.63 8.88 6.13
C PRO A 68 -14.08 8.15 4.85
N PRO A 69 -13.14 7.54 4.10
CA PRO A 69 -13.50 6.66 3.00
C PRO A 69 -14.23 5.42 3.52
N ASN A 70 -15.14 4.86 2.72
CA ASN A 70 -15.85 3.62 3.08
C ASN A 70 -14.91 2.41 3.01
N CYS A 71 -14.22 2.13 4.10
CA CYS A 71 -13.28 1.01 4.20
C CYS A 71 -13.94 -0.31 4.62
N GLU A 72 -15.07 -0.28 5.31
CA GLU A 72 -15.69 -1.49 5.86
C GLU A 72 -16.19 -2.43 4.76
N GLY A 73 -16.73 -1.88 3.68
CA GLY A 73 -17.26 -2.66 2.56
C GLY A 73 -16.21 -3.46 1.76
N VAL A 74 -14.92 -3.17 1.94
CA VAL A 74 -13.84 -3.87 1.23
C VAL A 74 -13.13 -4.91 2.10
N ILE A 75 -13.42 -4.96 3.40
CA ILE A 75 -12.82 -5.94 4.31
C ILE A 75 -13.52 -7.29 4.16
N PRO A 76 -12.81 -8.34 3.74
CA PRO A 76 -13.40 -9.67 3.62
C PRO A 76 -13.60 -10.30 5.01
N GLU A 77 -14.55 -11.25 5.09
CA GLU A 77 -14.73 -12.07 6.27
C GLU A 77 -13.54 -13.00 6.50
N VAL A 78 -13.22 -13.24 7.77
CA VAL A 78 -12.17 -14.21 8.16
C VAL A 78 -12.64 -15.63 7.79
N ASN A 79 -11.87 -16.34 6.99
CA ASN A 79 -12.25 -17.66 6.45
C ASN A 79 -11.11 -18.68 6.45
N THR A 80 -9.91 -18.30 6.88
CA THR A 80 -8.72 -19.16 6.89
C THR A 80 -7.76 -18.74 8.00
N SER A 81 -6.75 -19.55 8.25
CA SER A 81 -5.63 -19.24 9.13
C SER A 81 -4.40 -19.95 8.55
N LEU A 82 -3.45 -19.18 8.05
CA LEU A 82 -2.20 -19.67 7.48
C LEU A 82 -1.04 -18.76 7.89
N ILE A 83 -0.10 -19.30 8.64
CA ILE A 83 1.13 -18.60 9.00
C ILE A 83 2.06 -18.54 7.79
N LEU A 84 2.52 -17.35 7.45
CA LEU A 84 3.45 -17.13 6.36
C LEU A 84 4.89 -16.95 6.88
N SER A 85 5.74 -17.90 6.55
CA SER A 85 7.17 -17.84 6.88
C SER A 85 7.94 -17.01 5.84
N VAL A 86 7.69 -15.69 5.82
CA VAL A 86 8.36 -14.77 4.89
C VAL A 86 9.31 -13.88 5.64
N THR A 87 10.56 -13.80 5.14
CA THR A 87 11.59 -12.94 5.73
C THR A 87 12.04 -11.86 4.74
N LYS A 88 12.71 -10.85 5.25
CA LYS A 88 13.29 -9.78 4.43
C LYS A 88 14.32 -10.33 3.44
N GLU A 89 15.11 -11.31 3.86
CA GLU A 89 16.18 -11.95 3.07
C GLU A 89 15.62 -12.68 1.85
N MET A 90 14.39 -13.20 1.93
CA MET A 90 13.71 -13.83 0.79
C MET A 90 13.31 -12.82 -0.30
N LEU A 91 13.11 -11.55 0.07
CA LEU A 91 12.73 -10.49 -0.86
C LEU A 91 13.93 -9.75 -1.45
N GLU A 92 15.08 -9.72 -0.77
CA GLU A 92 16.26 -8.98 -1.24
C GLU A 92 16.70 -9.34 -2.67
N PRO A 93 16.70 -10.62 -3.13
CA PRO A 93 17.06 -10.97 -4.51
C PRO A 93 16.12 -10.36 -5.57
N LEU A 94 14.91 -9.91 -5.18
CA LEU A 94 13.95 -9.27 -6.08
C LEU A 94 14.24 -7.77 -6.30
N LYS A 95 15.22 -7.19 -5.62
CA LYS A 95 15.66 -5.81 -5.86
C LYS A 95 16.52 -5.73 -7.11
N THR A 96 15.89 -5.73 -8.27
CA THR A 96 16.57 -5.75 -9.57
C THR A 96 16.58 -4.40 -10.27
N ALA A 97 15.56 -3.56 -10.05
CA ALA A 97 15.43 -2.25 -10.68
C ALA A 97 16.35 -1.20 -10.05
N ASP A 98 16.91 -0.33 -10.88
CA ASP A 98 17.71 0.80 -10.38
C ASP A 98 16.81 1.78 -9.60
N GLU A 99 17.33 2.26 -8.47
CA GLU A 99 16.72 3.34 -7.71
C GLU A 99 17.15 4.70 -8.27
N TYR A 100 16.21 5.64 -8.36
CA TYR A 100 16.46 6.99 -8.84
C TYR A 100 16.07 8.02 -7.78
N GLU A 101 16.89 9.05 -7.59
CA GLU A 101 16.49 10.22 -6.83
C GLU A 101 15.33 10.92 -7.53
N PHE A 102 14.44 11.53 -6.75
CA PHE A 102 13.38 12.38 -7.31
C PHE A 102 14.01 13.63 -7.95
N ALA A 103 13.91 13.79 -9.25
CA ALA A 103 14.58 14.87 -9.99
C ALA A 103 13.82 16.20 -10.03
N GLY A 104 12.90 16.45 -9.11
CA GLY A 104 12.11 17.67 -9.07
C GLY A 104 10.73 17.50 -9.74
N LYS A 105 10.00 18.61 -9.94
CA LYS A 105 8.64 18.61 -10.48
C LYS A 105 8.61 17.97 -11.87
N ASP A 106 7.66 17.05 -12.05
CA ASP A 106 7.29 16.56 -13.37
C ASP A 106 6.96 17.76 -14.27
N ILE A 107 7.32 17.67 -15.56
CA ILE A 107 7.01 18.72 -16.53
C ILE A 107 5.60 18.47 -17.04
N GLU A 108 4.71 19.43 -16.85
CA GLU A 108 3.36 19.37 -17.38
C GLU A 108 3.40 19.23 -18.90
N CYS A 109 2.48 18.44 -19.45
CA CYS A 109 2.34 18.31 -20.89
C CYS A 109 1.81 19.63 -21.46
N GLU A 110 2.59 20.27 -22.33
CA GLU A 110 2.23 21.56 -22.94
C GLU A 110 0.96 21.47 -23.78
N THR A 111 0.67 20.29 -24.36
CA THR A 111 -0.50 20.09 -25.24
C THR A 111 -1.82 20.10 -24.47
N CYS A 112 -1.85 19.57 -23.27
CA CYS A 112 -3.04 19.50 -22.42
C CYS A 112 -2.92 20.33 -21.13
N GLU A 113 -1.83 21.09 -20.99
CA GLU A 113 -1.58 21.96 -19.82
C GLU A 113 -1.74 21.23 -18.47
N GLY A 114 -1.29 19.97 -18.44
CA GLY A 114 -1.36 19.12 -17.24
C GLY A 114 -2.72 18.44 -17.00
N SER A 115 -3.77 18.73 -17.80
CA SER A 115 -5.11 18.13 -17.61
C SER A 115 -5.17 16.65 -17.96
N GLY A 116 -4.29 16.15 -18.80
CA GLY A 116 -4.33 14.81 -19.39
C GLY A 116 -5.35 14.65 -20.51
N GLN A 117 -6.19 15.64 -20.76
CA GLN A 117 -7.25 15.59 -21.78
C GLN A 117 -7.13 16.74 -22.77
N VAL A 118 -7.59 16.51 -23.99
CA VAL A 118 -7.70 17.52 -25.05
C VAL A 118 -9.09 17.48 -25.64
N GLU A 119 -9.64 18.66 -25.88
CA GLU A 119 -10.93 18.79 -26.55
C GLU A 119 -10.73 18.64 -28.05
N TRP A 120 -11.51 17.77 -28.67
CA TRP A 120 -11.57 17.60 -30.11
C TRP A 120 -12.91 18.11 -30.59
N GLU A 121 -12.86 19.00 -31.59
CA GLU A 121 -14.02 19.55 -32.27
C GLU A 121 -14.13 18.95 -33.66
N PHE A 122 -15.30 18.40 -33.96
CA PHE A 122 -15.65 17.97 -35.31
C PHE A 122 -17.05 18.49 -35.67
N GLU A 123 -17.13 19.40 -36.64
CA GLU A 123 -18.34 20.13 -37.01
C GLU A 123 -18.97 20.89 -35.85
N HIS A 124 -20.02 20.32 -35.23
CA HIS A 124 -20.76 20.89 -34.07
C HIS A 124 -20.63 20.04 -32.82
N TYR A 125 -19.77 19.04 -32.84
CA TYR A 125 -19.56 18.13 -31.74
C TYR A 125 -18.18 18.35 -31.09
N THR A 126 -18.19 18.63 -29.82
CA THR A 126 -16.99 18.67 -28.99
C THR A 126 -16.95 17.46 -28.05
N ARG A 127 -15.79 16.87 -27.88
CA ARG A 127 -15.56 15.76 -26.97
C ARG A 127 -14.13 15.75 -26.42
N ASP A 128 -14.01 15.46 -25.13
CA ASP A 128 -12.72 15.27 -24.49
C ASP A 128 -12.20 13.86 -24.76
N PHE A 129 -10.91 13.79 -25.10
CA PHE A 129 -10.14 12.56 -25.28
C PHE A 129 -8.85 12.65 -24.50
N ASP A 130 -8.29 11.49 -24.14
CA ASP A 130 -6.97 11.43 -23.58
C ASP A 130 -5.95 12.12 -24.48
N CYS A 131 -5.10 12.95 -23.91
CA CYS A 131 -4.09 13.68 -24.66
C CYS A 131 -3.14 12.71 -25.37
N PRO A 132 -3.03 12.73 -26.71
CA PRO A 132 -2.21 11.78 -27.46
C PRO A 132 -0.69 11.98 -27.26
N VAL A 133 -0.28 13.11 -26.70
CA VAL A 133 1.14 13.43 -26.45
C VAL A 133 1.62 12.82 -25.14
N CYS A 134 0.76 12.75 -24.13
CA CYS A 134 1.10 12.22 -22.80
C CYS A 134 0.29 10.98 -22.40
N ASP A 135 -0.47 10.39 -23.34
CA ASP A 135 -1.36 9.25 -23.11
C ASP A 135 -2.28 9.44 -21.88
N GLY A 136 -2.88 10.63 -21.77
CA GLY A 136 -3.79 10.97 -20.68
C GLY A 136 -3.11 11.25 -19.33
N SER A 137 -1.79 11.12 -19.21
CA SER A 137 -1.08 11.28 -17.93
C SER A 137 -1.00 12.72 -17.41
N GLY A 138 -1.16 13.72 -18.27
CA GLY A 138 -0.95 15.14 -17.98
C GLY A 138 0.52 15.58 -17.96
N TRP A 139 1.48 14.66 -18.14
CA TRP A 139 2.92 14.93 -17.99
C TRP A 139 3.70 14.57 -19.24
N SER A 140 4.53 15.47 -19.73
CA SER A 140 5.35 15.25 -20.96
C SER A 140 6.60 14.42 -20.66
N GLU A 141 7.19 14.56 -19.49
CA GLU A 141 8.31 13.74 -19.00
C GLU A 141 8.24 13.61 -17.49
N LYS A 142 8.24 12.37 -17.01
CA LYS A 142 8.69 12.08 -15.64
C LYS A 142 10.21 12.13 -15.67
N LYS A 143 10.80 13.21 -15.19
CA LYS A 143 12.26 13.29 -15.05
C LYS A 143 12.72 12.22 -14.09
N ARG A 144 13.27 11.13 -14.62
CA ARG A 144 14.03 10.19 -13.80
C ARG A 144 15.23 10.95 -13.24
N GLY A 145 15.31 11.03 -11.91
CA GLY A 145 16.45 11.60 -11.24
C GLY A 145 17.75 10.87 -11.55
N ARG A 146 18.81 11.30 -10.92
CA ARG A 146 20.09 10.60 -10.96
C ARG A 146 19.95 9.26 -10.27
N LYS A 147 20.60 8.19 -10.81
CA LYS A 147 20.68 6.91 -10.12
C LYS A 147 21.36 7.09 -8.76
N THR A 148 20.76 6.58 -7.69
CA THR A 148 21.32 6.61 -6.34
C THR A 148 22.42 5.58 -6.15
N GLY A 149 22.47 4.55 -7.02
CA GLY A 149 23.27 3.34 -6.85
C GLY A 149 22.56 2.26 -6.03
N GLY A 150 21.41 2.57 -5.45
CA GLY A 150 20.51 1.63 -4.79
C GLY A 150 19.69 0.80 -5.78
N LYS A 151 19.01 -0.22 -5.24
CA LYS A 151 18.10 -1.08 -5.99
C LYS A 151 16.72 -1.08 -5.35
N THR A 152 15.69 -1.13 -6.19
CA THR A 152 14.30 -1.26 -5.79
C THR A 152 13.68 -2.54 -6.35
N PHE A 153 12.49 -2.89 -5.89
CA PHE A 153 11.80 -4.09 -6.33
C PHE A 153 11.20 -4.00 -7.74
N GLY A 154 11.12 -2.78 -8.33
CA GLY A 154 10.52 -2.61 -9.67
C GLY A 154 9.12 -3.22 -9.75
N LYS A 155 8.89 -4.03 -10.80
CA LYS A 155 7.63 -4.77 -10.99
C LYS A 155 7.69 -6.19 -10.42
N CYS A 156 8.50 -6.45 -9.39
CA CYS A 156 8.53 -7.74 -8.73
C CYS A 156 7.29 -7.95 -7.84
N VAL A 157 6.84 -9.19 -7.76
CA VAL A 157 5.64 -9.57 -7.03
C VAL A 157 5.85 -10.79 -6.14
N VAL A 158 5.04 -10.86 -5.09
CA VAL A 158 4.85 -12.05 -4.24
C VAL A 158 3.56 -12.73 -4.69
N ASN A 159 3.61 -14.01 -4.97
CA ASN A 159 2.46 -14.84 -5.32
C ASN A 159 2.03 -15.69 -4.12
N ILE A 160 0.78 -15.55 -3.70
CA ILE A 160 0.15 -16.37 -2.66
C ILE A 160 -1.12 -16.98 -3.26
N LYS A 161 -1.15 -18.28 -3.47
CA LYS A 161 -2.33 -19.00 -4.02
C LYS A 161 -2.91 -18.37 -5.29
N GLY A 162 -2.05 -17.79 -6.14
CA GLY A 162 -2.45 -17.13 -7.40
C GLY A 162 -2.79 -15.64 -7.27
N ALA A 163 -2.86 -15.07 -6.06
CA ALA A 163 -2.92 -13.64 -5.87
C ALA A 163 -1.51 -13.05 -5.90
N TYR A 164 -1.30 -12.03 -6.72
CA TYR A 164 0.00 -11.37 -6.90
C TYR A 164 -0.01 -10.02 -6.22
N PHE A 165 0.99 -9.76 -5.40
CA PHE A 165 1.16 -8.48 -4.67
C PHE A 165 2.48 -7.87 -5.06
N TYR A 166 2.51 -6.60 -5.41
CA TYR A 166 3.77 -5.87 -5.55
C TYR A 166 4.60 -6.00 -4.28
N VAL A 167 5.90 -6.28 -4.43
CA VAL A 167 6.79 -6.53 -3.29
C VAL A 167 6.84 -5.33 -2.34
N ASP A 168 6.81 -4.10 -2.84
CA ASP A 168 6.78 -2.88 -2.02
C ASP A 168 5.56 -2.82 -1.09
N LYS A 169 4.38 -3.25 -1.57
CA LYS A 169 3.15 -3.33 -0.79
C LYS A 169 3.20 -4.49 0.21
N PHE A 170 3.65 -5.66 -0.25
CA PHE A 170 3.81 -6.82 0.61
C PHE A 170 4.86 -6.61 1.72
N TYR A 171 5.91 -5.86 1.43
CA TYR A 171 6.97 -5.53 2.38
C TYR A 171 6.47 -4.74 3.61
N LYS A 172 5.32 -4.05 3.50
CA LYS A 172 4.67 -3.41 4.65
C LYS A 172 4.32 -4.42 5.75
N LEU A 173 3.89 -5.66 5.39
CA LEU A 173 3.61 -6.73 6.37
C LEU A 173 4.86 -7.07 7.17
N ILE A 174 6.02 -7.17 6.50
CA ILE A 174 7.30 -7.46 7.15
C ILE A 174 7.67 -6.31 8.09
N LYS A 175 7.53 -5.05 7.65
CA LYS A 175 7.79 -3.89 8.50
C LYS A 175 6.89 -3.87 9.74
N VAL A 176 5.60 -4.18 9.58
CA VAL A 176 4.66 -4.25 10.71
C VAL A 176 5.07 -5.35 11.68
N ARG A 177 5.45 -6.54 11.18
CA ARG A 177 5.96 -7.63 12.03
C ARG A 177 7.23 -7.22 12.77
N ASP A 178 8.14 -6.51 12.11
CA ASP A 178 9.39 -6.06 12.73
C ASP A 178 9.14 -5.02 13.84
N ILE A 179 8.06 -4.22 13.74
CA ILE A 179 7.65 -3.24 14.76
C ILE A 179 6.88 -3.91 15.91
N LEU A 180 5.88 -4.75 15.60
CA LEU A 180 4.96 -5.31 16.60
C LEU A 180 5.42 -6.65 17.17
N GLY A 181 6.33 -7.34 16.48
CA GLY A 181 6.63 -8.73 16.73
C GLY A 181 5.53 -9.68 16.24
N GLY A 182 5.73 -10.98 16.48
CA GLY A 182 4.76 -12.02 16.13
C GLY A 182 4.93 -12.54 14.69
N GLU A 183 3.85 -13.10 14.15
CA GLU A 183 3.82 -13.77 12.86
C GLU A 183 2.92 -13.03 11.88
N ILE A 184 3.15 -13.25 10.59
CA ILE A 184 2.25 -12.80 9.53
C ILE A 184 1.26 -13.95 9.28
N GLU A 185 0.02 -13.74 9.64
CA GLU A 185 -1.06 -14.70 9.44
C GLU A 185 -1.99 -14.24 8.33
N LEU A 186 -2.19 -15.05 7.30
CA LEU A 186 -3.23 -14.86 6.30
C LEU A 186 -4.55 -15.35 6.89
N ILE A 187 -5.51 -14.45 7.11
CA ILE A 187 -6.77 -14.74 7.78
C ILE A 187 -8.00 -14.69 6.86
N SER A 188 -7.86 -14.14 5.66
CA SER A 188 -8.92 -14.22 4.64
C SER A 188 -8.35 -14.28 3.24
N TYR A 189 -8.87 -15.23 2.47
CA TYR A 189 -8.60 -15.40 1.05
C TYR A 189 -9.84 -16.00 0.35
N SER A 190 -10.28 -15.41 -0.75
CA SER A 190 -11.41 -15.93 -1.53
C SER A 190 -11.02 -16.28 -2.96
N LYS A 191 -10.43 -15.34 -3.69
CA LYS A 191 -9.98 -15.53 -5.08
C LYS A 191 -8.78 -14.61 -5.37
N PRO A 192 -7.99 -14.91 -6.43
CA PRO A 192 -6.76 -14.16 -6.75
C PRO A 192 -6.93 -12.64 -6.96
N THR A 193 -8.13 -12.20 -7.33
CA THR A 193 -8.43 -10.79 -7.65
C THR A 193 -9.10 -10.02 -6.50
N SER A 194 -9.39 -10.69 -5.39
CA SER A 194 -9.99 -10.06 -4.21
C SER A 194 -8.93 -9.60 -3.22
N GLY A 195 -9.25 -8.57 -2.44
CA GLY A 195 -8.42 -8.17 -1.32
C GLY A 195 -8.15 -9.33 -0.37
N VAL A 196 -6.93 -9.45 0.11
CA VAL A 196 -6.49 -10.49 1.04
C VAL A 196 -6.19 -9.88 2.38
N LEU A 197 -6.75 -10.46 3.44
CA LEU A 197 -6.60 -9.96 4.80
C LEU A 197 -5.55 -10.76 5.55
N PHE A 198 -4.62 -10.03 6.15
CA PHE A 198 -3.55 -10.54 7.00
C PHE A 198 -3.72 -10.02 8.42
N LYS A 199 -3.19 -10.75 9.38
CA LYS A 199 -3.08 -10.33 10.77
C LYS A 199 -1.62 -10.33 11.19
N VAL A 200 -1.20 -9.24 11.86
CA VAL A 200 0.12 -9.12 12.48
C VAL A 200 -0.07 -8.47 13.84
N GLY A 201 0.17 -9.22 14.91
CA GLY A 201 -0.10 -8.74 16.27
C GLY A 201 -1.56 -8.32 16.45
N VAL A 202 -1.78 -7.07 16.85
CA VAL A 202 -3.12 -6.47 17.04
C VAL A 202 -3.71 -5.84 15.79
N CYS A 203 -2.97 -5.83 14.69
CA CYS A 203 -3.37 -5.19 13.43
C CYS A 203 -3.90 -6.19 12.42
N GLU A 204 -4.96 -5.83 11.73
CA GLU A 204 -5.44 -6.47 10.52
C GLU A 204 -5.06 -5.61 9.31
N ILE A 205 -4.49 -6.23 8.28
CA ILE A 205 -3.91 -5.55 7.12
C ILE A 205 -4.51 -6.13 5.86
N LEU A 206 -5.17 -5.28 5.07
CA LEU A 206 -5.69 -5.64 3.76
C LEU A 206 -4.69 -5.23 2.69
N LEU A 207 -4.35 -6.16 1.82
CA LEU A 207 -3.61 -5.88 0.59
C LEU A 207 -4.49 -6.16 -0.63
N MET A 208 -4.55 -5.21 -1.54
CA MET A 208 -5.17 -5.42 -2.85
C MET A 208 -4.17 -6.09 -3.79
N PRO A 209 -4.55 -7.18 -4.47
CA PRO A 209 -3.67 -7.81 -5.44
C PRO A 209 -3.42 -6.91 -6.65
N ALA A 210 -2.25 -7.07 -7.27
CA ALA A 210 -1.94 -6.44 -8.53
C ALA A 210 -2.86 -7.01 -9.63
N MET A 211 -3.41 -6.13 -10.46
CA MET A 211 -4.19 -6.55 -11.62
C MET A 211 -3.23 -7.21 -12.62
N TYR A 212 -3.55 -8.44 -12.98
CA TYR A 212 -2.69 -9.30 -13.80
C TYR A 212 -2.92 -9.05 -15.29
N GLY A 213 -1.86 -8.66 -16.00
CA GLY A 213 -1.85 -8.54 -17.46
C GLY A 213 -1.23 -9.74 -18.19
N GLY A 214 -0.47 -10.58 -17.49
CA GLY A 214 0.20 -11.77 -18.02
C GLY A 214 1.51 -12.06 -17.27
N ALA A 215 1.97 -13.32 -17.26
CA ALA A 215 3.18 -13.75 -16.55
C ALA A 215 4.47 -13.04 -17.05
N SER A 216 4.44 -12.47 -18.25
CA SER A 216 5.54 -11.73 -18.86
C SER A 216 5.72 -10.30 -18.32
N ASP A 217 4.78 -9.80 -17.50
CA ASP A 217 4.78 -8.42 -17.06
C ASP A 217 5.57 -8.17 -15.76
N TRP A 218 6.08 -9.24 -15.13
CA TRP A 218 6.78 -9.16 -13.86
C TRP A 218 8.29 -9.32 -14.03
N ASP A 219 9.07 -8.43 -13.38
CA ASP A 219 10.53 -8.52 -13.34
C ASP A 219 11.03 -9.71 -12.50
N GLY A 220 10.20 -10.18 -11.58
CA GLY A 220 10.48 -11.34 -10.71
C GLY A 220 9.27 -11.73 -9.88
N VAL A 221 9.20 -13.03 -9.53
CA VAL A 221 8.08 -13.59 -8.74
C VAL A 221 8.65 -14.44 -7.60
N LEU A 222 8.23 -14.14 -6.36
CA LEU A 222 8.42 -15.02 -5.21
C LEU A 222 7.12 -15.79 -4.94
N ASN A 223 7.15 -17.10 -5.05
CA ASN A 223 6.01 -17.95 -4.71
C ASN A 223 6.06 -18.33 -3.23
N ILE A 224 4.97 -18.04 -2.53
CA ILE A 224 4.76 -18.42 -1.13
C ILE A 224 3.54 -19.34 -1.12
N ALA A 225 3.67 -20.49 -0.49
CA ALA A 225 2.66 -21.56 -0.51
C ALA A 225 1.33 -21.14 0.12
#